data_39b45fc379cb0b5945e55e568d8ffbe1
#
_entry.id   39b45fc379cb0b5945e55e568d8ffbe1
#
_cell.length_a   1.000
_cell.length_b   1.000
_cell.length_c   1.000
_cell.angle_alpha   90.00
_cell.angle_beta   90.00
_cell.angle_gamma   90.00
#
_symmetry.space_group_name_H-M   'P 1'
#
loop_
_entity.id
_entity.type
_entity.pdbx_description
1 polymer ?
#
loop_
_entity_poly.entity_id
_entity_poly.type
_entity_poly.pdbx_seq_one_letter_code
_entity_poly.pdbx_strand_id
1 'polypeptide(L)'
;MSDIVEYVKNNDIENVKKCLDSDSTLADARDEESRFTVLMICAKKGYFDIAKLLVEHGADMNARSKTGITALMFACAEKQAETAKYLIDSGADVNLRDRPLFSALLYAALTKEHDIIRALVEAGADVNAKNFKLVTPLMFASGINDIETMKILIEAGADIEHKNKDGERALEFAVRKEQKEAADYLKTVSK
;
A
#
# COMPACT_ATOMS: atom_id res chain seq x y z
N MET A 1 18.72 -20.65 11.65
CA MET A 1 17.84 -19.48 11.51
C MET A 1 18.71 -18.25 11.41
N SER A 2 18.44 -17.34 10.51
CA SER A 2 19.22 -16.09 10.49
C SER A 2 18.81 -15.27 11.72
N ASP A 3 19.74 -14.98 12.62
CA ASP A 3 19.46 -14.22 13.85
C ASP A 3 18.81 -12.87 13.57
N ILE A 4 19.03 -12.28 12.38
CA ILE A 4 18.45 -11.01 11.97
C ILE A 4 16.91 -11.03 11.96
N VAL A 5 16.28 -12.14 11.56
CA VAL A 5 14.81 -12.24 11.55
C VAL A 5 14.23 -12.12 12.97
N GLU A 6 14.89 -12.74 13.92
CA GLU A 6 14.45 -12.69 15.33
C GLU A 6 14.71 -11.29 15.93
N TYR A 7 15.85 -10.68 15.63
CA TYR A 7 16.13 -9.29 16.04
C TYR A 7 15.11 -8.31 15.45
N VAL A 8 14.73 -8.46 14.18
CA VAL A 8 13.68 -7.65 13.55
C VAL A 8 12.33 -7.86 14.23
N LYS A 9 11.92 -9.10 14.51
CA LYS A 9 10.65 -9.38 15.21
C LYS A 9 10.57 -8.74 16.58
N ASN A 10 11.71 -8.62 17.26
CA ASN A 10 11.85 -8.02 18.59
C ASN A 10 12.15 -6.51 18.56
N ASN A 11 12.17 -5.88 17.38
CA ASN A 11 12.53 -4.47 17.18
C ASN A 11 13.92 -4.09 17.74
N ASP A 12 14.87 -5.01 17.67
CA ASP A 12 16.24 -4.85 18.17
C ASP A 12 17.16 -4.27 17.08
N ILE A 13 17.12 -2.94 16.93
CA ILE A 13 17.88 -2.22 15.91
C ILE A 13 19.39 -2.41 16.05
N GLU A 14 19.92 -2.48 17.29
CA GLU A 14 21.35 -2.60 17.55
C GLU A 14 21.91 -3.93 17.00
N ASN A 15 21.22 -5.02 17.22
CA ASN A 15 21.64 -6.31 16.72
C ASN A 15 21.33 -6.48 15.23
N VAL A 16 20.24 -5.89 14.71
CA VAL A 16 20.01 -5.81 13.26
C VAL A 16 21.17 -5.12 12.56
N LYS A 17 21.61 -3.96 13.08
CA LYS A 17 22.74 -3.21 12.51
C LYS A 17 24.02 -4.05 12.50
N LYS A 18 24.38 -4.70 13.60
CA LYS A 18 25.56 -5.58 13.66
C LYS A 18 25.51 -6.70 12.62
N CYS A 19 24.34 -7.29 12.41
CA CYS A 19 24.15 -8.32 11.38
C CYS A 19 24.40 -7.75 9.98
N LEU A 20 23.82 -6.59 9.65
CA LEU A 20 23.96 -5.96 8.33
C LEU A 20 25.39 -5.45 8.07
N ASP A 21 26.06 -4.89 9.08
CA ASP A 21 27.46 -4.47 8.99
C ASP A 21 28.40 -5.66 8.72
N SER A 22 28.04 -6.86 9.21
CA SER A 22 28.83 -8.08 8.97
C SER A 22 28.50 -8.76 7.63
N ASP A 23 27.23 -8.72 7.20
CA ASP A 23 26.75 -9.33 5.97
C ASP A 23 25.50 -8.59 5.46
N SER A 24 25.67 -7.69 4.49
CA SER A 24 24.59 -6.91 3.90
C SER A 24 23.54 -7.77 3.17
N THR A 25 23.87 -8.99 2.75
CA THR A 25 22.92 -9.88 2.09
C THR A 25 21.76 -10.29 3.00
N LEU A 26 21.95 -10.15 4.32
CA LEU A 26 20.90 -10.38 5.31
C LEU A 26 19.75 -9.36 5.24
N ALA A 27 19.92 -8.25 4.52
CA ALA A 27 18.84 -7.28 4.28
C ALA A 27 17.62 -7.90 3.57
N ASP A 28 17.83 -8.98 2.81
CA ASP A 28 16.75 -9.73 2.14
C ASP A 28 16.38 -11.03 2.85
N ALA A 29 16.84 -11.21 4.09
CA ALA A 29 16.48 -12.39 4.87
C ALA A 29 14.97 -12.56 4.98
N ARG A 30 14.52 -13.81 5.00
CA ARG A 30 13.10 -14.17 5.08
C ARG A 30 12.81 -14.99 6.31
N ASP A 31 11.69 -14.67 6.93
CA ASP A 31 11.11 -15.51 7.98
C ASP A 31 10.68 -16.88 7.39
N GLU A 32 11.05 -17.95 8.03
CA GLU A 32 10.82 -19.32 7.53
C GLU A 32 9.32 -19.68 7.49
N GLU A 33 8.56 -19.20 8.45
CA GLU A 33 7.14 -19.50 8.59
C GLU A 33 6.30 -18.65 7.63
N SER A 34 6.36 -17.32 7.74
CA SER A 34 5.57 -16.40 6.93
C SER A 34 6.10 -16.24 5.51
N ARG A 35 7.40 -16.49 5.30
CA ARG A 35 8.16 -16.19 4.07
C ARG A 35 8.21 -14.69 3.73
N PHE A 36 7.89 -13.83 4.68
CA PHE A 36 8.07 -12.38 4.52
C PHE A 36 9.55 -12.02 4.61
N THR A 37 9.99 -11.01 3.85
CA THR A 37 11.29 -10.40 4.07
C THR A 37 11.29 -9.63 5.39
N VAL A 38 12.48 -9.42 5.96
CA VAL A 38 12.62 -8.58 7.15
C VAL A 38 12.08 -7.17 6.93
N LEU A 39 12.19 -6.61 5.70
CA LEU A 39 11.59 -5.33 5.34
C LEU A 39 10.06 -5.37 5.35
N MET A 40 9.43 -6.47 4.90
CA MET A 40 7.97 -6.65 4.99
C MET A 40 7.50 -6.71 6.44
N ILE A 41 8.26 -7.36 7.31
CA ILE A 41 7.94 -7.42 8.75
C ILE A 41 7.99 -6.01 9.36
N CYS A 42 9.04 -5.23 9.06
CA CYS A 42 9.17 -3.86 9.52
C CYS A 42 8.00 -2.98 9.02
N ALA A 43 7.70 -3.04 7.73
CA ALA A 43 6.59 -2.28 7.13
C ALA A 43 5.23 -2.64 7.75
N LYS A 44 5.00 -3.91 8.07
CA LYS A 44 3.78 -4.38 8.74
C LYS A 44 3.69 -3.93 10.19
N LYS A 45 4.83 -3.86 10.90
CA LYS A 45 4.89 -3.57 12.34
C LYS A 45 5.10 -2.09 12.66
N GLY A 46 5.47 -1.27 11.66
CA GLY A 46 5.82 0.13 11.85
C GLY A 46 7.22 0.36 12.44
N TYR A 47 8.15 -0.56 12.21
CA TYR A 47 9.53 -0.43 12.67
C TYR A 47 10.34 0.40 11.67
N PHE A 48 10.08 1.72 11.66
CA PHE A 48 10.60 2.65 10.67
C PHE A 48 12.13 2.67 10.62
N ASP A 49 12.79 2.81 11.78
CA ASP A 49 14.24 2.91 11.83
C ASP A 49 14.93 1.65 11.28
N ILE A 50 14.37 0.47 11.57
CA ILE A 50 14.90 -0.79 11.03
C ILE A 50 14.58 -0.87 9.53
N ALA A 51 13.39 -0.48 9.07
CA ALA A 51 13.07 -0.46 7.65
C ALA A 51 14.02 0.43 6.85
N LYS A 52 14.34 1.63 7.38
CA LYS A 52 15.31 2.55 6.82
C LYS A 52 16.70 1.92 6.73
N LEU A 53 17.17 1.34 7.82
CA LEU A 53 18.46 0.65 7.88
C LEU A 53 18.57 -0.48 6.84
N LEU A 54 17.51 -1.28 6.69
CA LEU A 54 17.46 -2.36 5.70
C LEU A 54 17.57 -1.83 4.26
N VAL A 55 16.84 -0.77 3.93
CA VAL A 55 16.89 -0.14 2.59
C VAL A 55 18.26 0.46 2.32
N GLU A 56 18.88 1.13 3.30
CA GLU A 56 20.24 1.66 3.20
C GLU A 56 21.30 0.57 2.96
N HIS A 57 21.04 -0.68 3.41
CA HIS A 57 21.88 -1.86 3.15
C HIS A 57 21.46 -2.66 1.92
N GLY A 58 20.57 -2.09 1.06
CA GLY A 58 20.24 -2.65 -0.24
C GLY A 58 19.13 -3.67 -0.24
N ALA A 59 18.26 -3.71 0.78
CA ALA A 59 17.06 -4.56 0.76
C ALA A 59 16.22 -4.35 -0.52
N ASP A 60 15.78 -5.43 -1.15
CA ASP A 60 14.86 -5.37 -2.30
C ASP A 60 13.47 -4.90 -1.83
N MET A 61 13.19 -3.60 -2.03
CA MET A 61 11.89 -2.98 -1.71
C MET A 61 10.74 -3.58 -2.51
N ASN A 62 11.04 -4.19 -3.67
CA ASN A 62 10.08 -4.79 -4.58
C ASN A 62 9.91 -6.30 -4.38
N ALA A 63 10.61 -6.86 -3.38
CA ALA A 63 10.45 -8.25 -2.99
C ALA A 63 8.97 -8.59 -2.75
N ARG A 64 8.56 -9.79 -3.15
CA ARG A 64 7.16 -10.23 -3.06
C ARG A 64 7.02 -11.42 -2.10
N SER A 65 5.98 -11.41 -1.30
CA SER A 65 5.55 -12.56 -0.50
C SER A 65 4.96 -13.68 -1.40
N LYS A 66 4.57 -14.81 -0.81
CA LYS A 66 3.86 -15.89 -1.53
C LYS A 66 2.57 -15.41 -2.22
N THR A 67 1.91 -14.42 -1.65
CA THR A 67 0.68 -13.82 -2.20
C THR A 67 0.94 -12.59 -3.05
N GLY A 68 2.20 -12.22 -3.27
CA GLY A 68 2.60 -11.08 -4.09
C GLY A 68 2.61 -9.74 -3.35
N ILE A 69 2.34 -9.72 -2.04
CA ILE A 69 2.36 -8.50 -1.23
C ILE A 69 3.80 -8.01 -1.08
N THR A 70 4.00 -6.67 -1.19
CA THR A 70 5.29 -5.98 -0.98
C THR A 70 5.33 -5.28 0.37
N ALA A 71 6.52 -4.78 0.77
CA ALA A 71 6.66 -3.96 1.97
C ALA A 71 5.80 -2.68 1.90
N LEU A 72 5.76 -1.99 0.74
CA LEU A 72 4.92 -0.81 0.54
C LEU A 72 3.43 -1.10 0.73
N MET A 73 2.94 -2.23 0.20
CA MET A 73 1.55 -2.64 0.40
C MET A 73 1.22 -2.89 1.88
N PHE A 74 2.13 -3.51 2.64
CA PHE A 74 1.96 -3.65 4.09
C PHE A 74 1.93 -2.30 4.80
N ALA A 75 2.85 -1.39 4.47
CA ALA A 75 2.87 -0.05 5.06
C ALA A 75 1.55 0.69 4.84
N CYS A 76 0.97 0.62 3.62
CA CYS A 76 -0.33 1.23 3.30
C CYS A 76 -1.49 0.54 4.05
N ALA A 77 -1.52 -0.79 4.11
CA ALA A 77 -2.58 -1.55 4.76
C ALA A 77 -2.61 -1.35 6.28
N GLU A 78 -1.44 -1.20 6.90
CA GLU A 78 -1.26 -1.08 8.36
C GLU A 78 -1.09 0.40 8.81
N LYS A 79 -1.34 1.37 7.90
CA LYS A 79 -1.30 2.82 8.17
C LYS A 79 0.07 3.34 8.64
N GLN A 80 1.14 2.71 8.18
CA GLN A 80 2.51 3.11 8.53
C GLN A 80 2.99 4.22 7.61
N ALA A 81 2.48 5.45 7.82
CA ALA A 81 2.63 6.57 6.88
C ALA A 81 4.11 6.94 6.65
N GLU A 82 4.92 6.96 7.68
CA GLU A 82 6.34 7.30 7.59
C GLU A 82 7.09 6.26 6.77
N THR A 83 6.87 4.98 7.04
CA THR A 83 7.48 3.88 6.28
C THR A 83 7.00 3.87 4.82
N ALA A 84 5.71 4.11 4.57
CA ALA A 84 5.17 4.17 3.22
C ALA A 84 5.81 5.29 2.41
N LYS A 85 5.86 6.51 2.94
CA LYS A 85 6.49 7.66 2.28
C LYS A 85 7.98 7.40 2.01
N TYR A 86 8.70 6.88 3.00
CA TYR A 86 10.12 6.56 2.82
C TYR A 86 10.36 5.55 1.70
N LEU A 87 9.55 4.47 1.64
CA LEU A 87 9.66 3.48 0.56
C LEU A 87 9.34 4.08 -0.81
N ILE A 88 8.32 4.95 -0.91
CA ILE A 88 7.97 5.67 -2.15
C ILE A 88 9.14 6.56 -2.59
N ASP A 89 9.66 7.39 -1.69
CA ASP A 89 10.75 8.33 -1.95
C ASP A 89 12.06 7.61 -2.31
N SER A 90 12.24 6.39 -1.78
CA SER A 90 13.39 5.51 -2.10
C SER A 90 13.23 4.74 -3.41
N GLY A 91 12.12 4.90 -4.14
CA GLY A 91 11.89 4.32 -5.47
C GLY A 91 11.26 2.94 -5.48
N ALA A 92 10.52 2.56 -4.45
CA ALA A 92 9.70 1.35 -4.50
C ALA A 92 8.67 1.43 -5.64
N ASP A 93 8.47 0.32 -6.37
CA ASP A 93 7.48 0.25 -7.45
C ASP A 93 6.05 0.32 -6.87
N VAL A 94 5.40 1.46 -7.06
CA VAL A 94 4.06 1.76 -6.55
C VAL A 94 2.95 0.99 -7.30
N ASN A 95 3.27 0.39 -8.46
CA ASN A 95 2.31 -0.26 -9.34
C ASN A 95 2.30 -1.79 -9.26
N LEU A 96 3.12 -2.39 -8.40
CA LEU A 96 3.06 -3.82 -8.13
C LEU A 96 1.68 -4.19 -7.57
N ARG A 97 1.26 -5.43 -7.86
CA ARG A 97 -0.05 -5.96 -7.43
C ARG A 97 0.12 -7.32 -6.77
N ASP A 98 -0.61 -7.54 -5.72
CA ASP A 98 -0.72 -8.85 -5.09
C ASP A 98 -1.63 -9.82 -5.88
N ARG A 99 -1.91 -11.03 -5.36
CA ARG A 99 -2.74 -12.02 -6.07
C ARG A 99 -4.23 -11.68 -6.16
N PRO A 100 -4.87 -10.96 -5.18
CA PRO A 100 -6.18 -10.37 -5.42
C PRO A 100 -6.15 -9.15 -6.35
N LEU A 101 -4.96 -8.79 -6.90
CA LEU A 101 -4.69 -7.63 -7.75
C LEU A 101 -4.83 -6.28 -7.02
N PHE A 102 -4.61 -6.25 -5.70
CA PHE A 102 -4.52 -5.01 -4.96
C PHE A 102 -3.15 -4.36 -5.17
N SER A 103 -3.14 -3.05 -5.47
CA SER A 103 -1.96 -2.19 -5.44
C SER A 103 -1.82 -1.49 -4.09
N ALA A 104 -0.67 -0.84 -3.86
CA ALA A 104 -0.48 0.01 -2.68
C ALA A 104 -1.58 1.09 -2.57
N LEU A 105 -1.97 1.71 -3.70
CA LEU A 105 -3.04 2.71 -3.75
C LEU A 105 -4.42 2.14 -3.35
N LEU A 106 -4.73 0.90 -3.74
CA LEU A 106 -5.97 0.25 -3.31
C LEU A 106 -5.97 0.01 -1.80
N TYR A 107 -4.86 -0.42 -1.20
CA TYR A 107 -4.73 -0.56 0.25
C TYR A 107 -4.85 0.80 0.97
N ALA A 108 -4.17 1.85 0.48
CA ALA A 108 -4.25 3.19 1.06
C ALA A 108 -5.67 3.77 1.00
N ALA A 109 -6.40 3.56 -0.10
CA ALA A 109 -7.79 3.99 -0.24
C ALA A 109 -8.74 3.31 0.77
N LEU A 110 -8.46 2.07 1.19
CA LEU A 110 -9.23 1.38 2.22
C LEU A 110 -8.99 1.94 3.63
N THR A 111 -7.82 2.53 3.87
CA THR A 111 -7.38 2.97 5.19
C THR A 111 -7.57 4.46 5.44
N LYS A 112 -7.97 5.25 4.42
CA LYS A 112 -8.16 6.71 4.45
C LYS A 112 -6.88 7.49 4.80
N GLU A 113 -5.73 6.97 4.41
CA GLU A 113 -4.44 7.63 4.67
C GLU A 113 -4.14 8.63 3.53
N HIS A 114 -4.76 9.82 3.60
CA HIS A 114 -4.76 10.82 2.52
C HIS A 114 -3.35 11.23 2.09
N ASP A 115 -2.43 11.38 3.05
CA ASP A 115 -1.03 11.72 2.77
C ASP A 115 -0.31 10.63 1.98
N ILE A 116 -0.58 9.34 2.30
CA ILE A 116 -0.03 8.22 1.56
C ILE A 116 -0.64 8.18 0.15
N ILE A 117 -1.95 8.43 0.02
CA ILE A 117 -2.65 8.45 -1.27
C ILE A 117 -2.05 9.53 -2.17
N ARG A 118 -1.82 10.76 -1.66
CA ARG A 118 -1.17 11.84 -2.42
C ARG A 118 0.23 11.44 -2.86
N ALA A 119 1.06 10.91 -1.95
CA ALA A 119 2.41 10.48 -2.27
C ALA A 119 2.43 9.38 -3.34
N LEU A 120 1.52 8.41 -3.27
CA LEU A 120 1.39 7.36 -4.29
C LEU A 120 0.98 7.91 -5.66
N VAL A 121 0.02 8.85 -5.70
CA VAL A 121 -0.43 9.51 -6.93
C VAL A 121 0.72 10.33 -7.54
N GLU A 122 1.43 11.11 -6.76
CA GLU A 122 2.60 11.91 -7.18
C GLU A 122 3.74 11.01 -7.71
N ALA A 123 3.91 9.82 -7.13
CA ALA A 123 4.87 8.82 -7.60
C ALA A 123 4.38 8.02 -8.83
N GLY A 124 3.24 8.36 -9.42
CA GLY A 124 2.72 7.73 -10.64
C GLY A 124 1.97 6.41 -10.42
N ALA A 125 1.33 6.24 -9.27
CA ALA A 125 0.44 5.10 -9.07
C ALA A 125 -0.73 5.12 -10.05
N ASP A 126 -1.07 3.96 -10.64
CA ASP A 126 -2.23 3.80 -11.51
C ASP A 126 -3.53 4.01 -10.70
N VAL A 127 -4.11 5.22 -10.83
CA VAL A 127 -5.35 5.61 -10.15
C VAL A 127 -6.56 4.79 -10.60
N ASN A 128 -6.45 4.12 -11.75
CA ASN A 128 -7.45 3.24 -12.33
C ASN A 128 -7.13 1.74 -12.13
N ALA A 129 -6.18 1.43 -11.24
CA ALA A 129 -5.88 0.06 -10.85
C ALA A 129 -7.13 -0.66 -10.36
N LYS A 130 -7.30 -1.95 -10.70
CA LYS A 130 -8.50 -2.73 -10.40
C LYS A 130 -8.14 -4.03 -9.72
N ASN A 131 -8.89 -4.39 -8.71
CA ASN A 131 -8.81 -5.74 -8.16
C ASN A 131 -9.49 -6.77 -9.08
N PHE A 132 -9.51 -8.05 -8.68
CA PHE A 132 -10.12 -9.13 -9.46
C PHE A 132 -11.64 -8.97 -9.69
N LYS A 133 -12.33 -8.12 -8.90
CA LYS A 133 -13.73 -7.74 -9.09
C LYS A 133 -13.92 -6.49 -9.94
N LEU A 134 -12.84 -5.97 -10.54
CA LEU A 134 -12.79 -4.70 -11.26
C LEU A 134 -13.17 -3.48 -10.40
N VAL A 135 -13.00 -3.57 -9.08
CA VAL A 135 -13.23 -2.44 -8.16
C VAL A 135 -11.99 -1.56 -8.16
N THR A 136 -12.19 -0.26 -8.39
CA THR A 136 -11.13 0.77 -8.43
C THR A 136 -10.93 1.45 -7.07
N PRO A 137 -9.83 2.21 -6.87
CA PRO A 137 -9.65 3.06 -5.69
C PRO A 137 -10.82 4.03 -5.46
N LEU A 138 -11.35 4.65 -6.53
CA LEU A 138 -12.49 5.55 -6.45
C LEU A 138 -13.75 4.85 -5.91
N MET A 139 -14.01 3.62 -6.35
CA MET A 139 -15.13 2.82 -5.82
C MET A 139 -14.94 2.49 -4.34
N PHE A 140 -13.72 2.14 -3.90
CA PHE A 140 -13.46 1.90 -2.48
C PHE A 140 -13.69 3.17 -1.65
N ALA A 141 -13.12 4.31 -2.08
CA ALA A 141 -13.30 5.59 -1.40
C ALA A 141 -14.79 5.98 -1.31
N SER A 142 -15.54 5.78 -2.39
CA SER A 142 -16.99 6.08 -2.42
C SER A 142 -17.78 5.15 -1.48
N GLY A 143 -17.41 3.87 -1.41
CA GLY A 143 -18.07 2.88 -0.56
C GLY A 143 -17.85 3.07 0.94
N ILE A 144 -16.85 3.86 1.34
CA ILE A 144 -16.54 4.19 2.74
C ILE A 144 -16.76 5.67 3.07
N ASN A 145 -17.41 6.43 2.17
CA ASN A 145 -17.70 7.86 2.29
C ASN A 145 -16.44 8.72 2.53
N ASP A 146 -15.36 8.43 1.83
CA ASP A 146 -14.12 9.21 1.92
C ASP A 146 -14.02 10.22 0.77
N ILE A 147 -14.66 11.38 0.97
CA ILE A 147 -14.75 12.44 -0.04
C ILE A 147 -13.37 13.01 -0.39
N GLU A 148 -12.47 13.08 0.57
CA GLU A 148 -11.12 13.60 0.33
C GLU A 148 -10.32 12.69 -0.61
N THR A 149 -10.33 11.37 -0.36
CA THR A 149 -9.73 10.42 -1.29
C THR A 149 -10.40 10.48 -2.67
N MET A 150 -11.73 10.61 -2.74
CA MET A 150 -12.43 10.74 -4.02
C MET A 150 -11.97 11.96 -4.81
N LYS A 151 -11.79 13.13 -4.16
CA LYS A 151 -11.27 14.33 -4.81
C LYS A 151 -9.86 14.11 -5.35
N ILE A 152 -8.94 13.60 -4.52
CA ILE A 152 -7.56 13.32 -4.93
C ILE A 152 -7.54 12.42 -6.18
N LEU A 153 -8.31 11.34 -6.17
CA LEU A 153 -8.34 10.38 -7.26
C LEU A 153 -8.96 10.96 -8.55
N ILE A 154 -10.05 11.74 -8.44
CA ILE A 154 -10.71 12.37 -9.59
C ILE A 154 -9.81 13.44 -10.20
N GLU A 155 -9.15 14.27 -9.39
CA GLU A 155 -8.17 15.25 -9.84
C GLU A 155 -6.98 14.59 -10.56
N ALA A 156 -6.61 13.38 -10.13
CA ALA A 156 -5.57 12.57 -10.74
C ALA A 156 -6.05 11.76 -11.97
N GLY A 157 -7.29 11.93 -12.44
CA GLY A 157 -7.82 11.29 -13.64
C GLY A 157 -8.47 9.92 -13.42
N ALA A 158 -9.03 9.67 -12.25
CA ALA A 158 -9.80 8.44 -12.02
C ALA A 158 -11.04 8.38 -12.95
N ASP A 159 -11.26 7.23 -13.57
CA ASP A 159 -12.40 6.97 -14.44
C ASP A 159 -13.68 6.80 -13.60
N ILE A 160 -14.53 7.84 -13.60
CA ILE A 160 -15.78 7.89 -12.84
C ILE A 160 -16.82 6.92 -13.45
N GLU A 161 -16.76 6.68 -14.77
CA GLU A 161 -17.71 5.86 -15.50
C GLU A 161 -17.34 4.36 -15.53
N HIS A 162 -16.16 4.00 -15.00
CA HIS A 162 -15.73 2.60 -14.93
C HIS A 162 -16.74 1.75 -14.17
N LYS A 163 -17.03 0.53 -14.69
CA LYS A 163 -17.94 -0.44 -14.05
C LYS A 163 -17.18 -1.65 -13.50
N ASN A 164 -17.52 -2.04 -12.28
CA ASN A 164 -17.06 -3.29 -11.70
C ASN A 164 -17.74 -4.53 -12.35
N LYS A 165 -17.44 -5.73 -11.87
CA LYS A 165 -18.06 -6.98 -12.40
C LYS A 165 -19.57 -7.07 -12.20
N ASP A 166 -20.12 -6.33 -11.22
CA ASP A 166 -21.55 -6.27 -10.94
C ASP A 166 -22.25 -5.19 -11.79
N GLY A 167 -21.50 -4.51 -12.68
CA GLY A 167 -22.00 -3.44 -13.54
C GLY A 167 -22.15 -2.09 -12.84
N GLU A 168 -21.64 -1.95 -11.60
CA GLU A 168 -21.75 -0.72 -10.80
C GLU A 168 -20.59 0.22 -11.08
N ARG A 169 -20.86 1.53 -11.28
CA ARG A 169 -19.89 2.61 -11.19
C ARG A 169 -19.67 3.03 -9.73
N ALA A 170 -18.77 3.95 -9.48
CA ALA A 170 -18.55 4.50 -8.14
C ALA A 170 -19.84 5.06 -7.50
N LEU A 171 -20.71 5.69 -8.30
CA LEU A 171 -22.02 6.21 -7.83
C LEU A 171 -22.95 5.09 -7.33
N GLU A 172 -23.18 4.06 -8.16
CA GLU A 172 -24.05 2.94 -7.76
C GLU A 172 -23.45 2.18 -6.57
N PHE A 173 -22.11 2.07 -6.52
CA PHE A 173 -21.40 1.45 -5.41
C PHE A 173 -21.62 2.23 -4.09
N ALA A 174 -21.54 3.59 -4.11
CA ALA A 174 -21.85 4.45 -2.99
C ALA A 174 -23.31 4.32 -2.53
N VAL A 175 -24.25 4.32 -3.48
CA VAL A 175 -25.69 4.17 -3.20
C VAL A 175 -25.98 2.83 -2.53
N ARG A 176 -25.45 1.72 -3.07
CA ARG A 176 -25.60 0.38 -2.47
C ARG A 176 -25.00 0.27 -1.07
N LYS A 177 -23.95 1.06 -0.79
CA LYS A 177 -23.30 1.14 0.51
C LYS A 177 -23.94 2.19 1.44
N GLU A 178 -25.03 2.81 1.01
CA GLU A 178 -25.78 3.85 1.76
C GLU A 178 -24.92 5.08 2.09
N GLN A 179 -23.91 5.37 1.25
CA GLN A 179 -23.00 6.50 1.43
C GLN A 179 -23.55 7.75 0.71
N LYS A 180 -24.44 8.46 1.38
CA LYS A 180 -25.20 9.57 0.80
C LYS A 180 -24.29 10.72 0.30
N GLU A 181 -23.35 11.18 1.11
CA GLU A 181 -22.47 12.30 0.75
C GLU A 181 -21.58 11.96 -0.45
N ALA A 182 -21.03 10.72 -0.48
CA ALA A 182 -20.25 10.24 -1.62
C ALA A 182 -21.09 10.16 -2.89
N ALA A 183 -22.33 9.65 -2.80
CA ALA A 183 -23.24 9.59 -3.93
C ALA A 183 -23.61 10.99 -4.44
N ASP A 184 -23.90 11.93 -3.54
CA ASP A 184 -24.26 13.32 -3.91
C ASP A 184 -23.03 14.03 -4.54
N TYR A 185 -21.83 13.86 -3.99
CA TYR A 185 -20.60 14.36 -4.61
C TYR A 185 -20.41 13.82 -6.03
N LEU A 186 -20.54 12.50 -6.24
CA LEU A 186 -20.37 11.88 -7.56
C LEU A 186 -21.37 12.41 -8.59
N LYS A 187 -22.62 12.69 -8.22
CA LYS A 187 -23.60 13.33 -9.12
C LYS A 187 -23.18 14.72 -9.58
N THR A 188 -22.37 15.45 -8.79
CA THR A 188 -21.91 16.79 -9.17
C THR A 188 -20.77 16.74 -10.18
N VAL A 189 -19.94 15.68 -10.16
CA VAL A 189 -18.75 15.54 -11.00
C VAL A 189 -18.95 14.66 -12.24
N SER A 190 -20.06 13.92 -12.32
CA SER A 190 -20.44 13.05 -13.46
C SER A 190 -21.22 13.80 -14.56
N LYS A 191 -21.08 15.10 -14.67
CA LYS A 191 -21.83 15.94 -15.66
C LYS A 191 -21.01 16.19 -16.90
#